data_27f54618049b1a309e02f8141d31716b
#
_entry.id   27f54618049b1a309e02f8141d31716b
#
_cell.length_a   1.000
_cell.length_b   1.000
_cell.length_c   1.000
_cell.angle_alpha   90.00
_cell.angle_beta   90.00
_cell.angle_gamma   90.00
#
_symmetry.space_group_name_H-M   'P 1'
#
loop_
_entity.id
_entity.type
_entity.pdbx_description
1 polymer ?
#
loop_
_entity_poly.entity_id
_entity_poly.type
_entity_poly.pdbx_seq_one_letter_code
_entity_poly.pdbx_strand_id
1 'polypeptide(L)'
;MMRQSILIILIFISGCAVSIPSNQDDICKILDENPRWRSMLYNSSEKWGSEPSTLMAIIRQESSFDPNAAPDREKILGIIPWKRPSSARGYSQAVDATWDQYKKETGNYRASRSSFESSVDFVGWYLSKAPRSGIRLNEVDKLYVAYHEGYGGFQRGSYKDKDWLLEVAKKVKFDSIRYKRQLNNCPIEKPKKWWNIFD
;
A
#
# COMPACT_ATOMS: atom_id res chain seq x y z
N MET A 1 24.50 -50.22 -30.03
CA MET A 1 23.75 -49.86 -28.83
C MET A 1 24.13 -48.41 -28.46
N MET A 2 23.38 -47.41 -28.89
CA MET A 2 23.59 -46.02 -28.56
C MET A 2 22.81 -45.68 -27.28
N ARG A 3 23.57 -45.32 -26.19
CA ARG A 3 23.02 -44.81 -24.94
C ARG A 3 22.69 -43.34 -25.15
N GLN A 4 21.42 -43.00 -25.28
CA GLN A 4 20.95 -41.61 -25.24
C GLN A 4 20.95 -41.13 -23.79
N SER A 5 21.86 -40.20 -23.48
CA SER A 5 21.88 -39.48 -22.20
C SER A 5 20.82 -38.39 -22.25
N ILE A 6 19.75 -38.59 -21.49
CA ILE A 6 18.73 -37.57 -21.29
C ILE A 6 19.26 -36.53 -20.31
N LEU A 7 19.58 -35.33 -20.82
CA LEU A 7 19.99 -34.18 -20.01
C LEU A 7 18.74 -33.54 -19.42
N ILE A 8 18.45 -33.78 -18.13
CA ILE A 8 17.35 -33.13 -17.41
C ILE A 8 17.81 -31.73 -17.04
N ILE A 9 17.32 -30.72 -17.77
CA ILE A 9 17.52 -29.31 -17.42
C ILE A 9 16.54 -28.94 -16.29
N LEU A 10 17.05 -28.88 -15.07
CA LEU A 10 16.33 -28.34 -13.92
C LEU A 10 16.23 -26.80 -14.08
N ILE A 11 15.10 -26.32 -14.57
CA ILE A 11 14.78 -24.89 -14.60
C ILE A 11 14.43 -24.48 -13.16
N PHE A 12 15.38 -23.83 -12.45
CA PHE A 12 15.09 -23.15 -11.19
C PHE A 12 14.22 -21.92 -11.50
N ILE A 13 12.91 -22.07 -11.33
CA ILE A 13 11.98 -20.94 -11.32
C ILE A 13 12.20 -20.24 -9.97
N SER A 14 13.12 -19.28 -9.90
CA SER A 14 13.21 -18.34 -8.79
C SER A 14 11.97 -17.44 -8.81
N GLY A 15 10.88 -17.94 -8.25
CA GLY A 15 9.71 -17.13 -8.00
C GLY A 15 10.10 -16.02 -7.02
N CYS A 16 10.06 -14.75 -7.44
CA CYS A 16 10.13 -13.61 -6.53
C CYS A 16 8.90 -13.66 -5.62
N ALA A 17 8.95 -14.43 -4.54
CA ALA A 17 7.96 -14.36 -3.50
C ALA A 17 8.08 -12.96 -2.88
N VAL A 18 7.01 -12.17 -2.97
CA VAL A 18 6.92 -10.91 -2.23
C VAL A 18 6.88 -11.26 -0.75
N SER A 19 7.92 -10.89 -0.02
CA SER A 19 8.01 -11.12 1.42
C SER A 19 7.54 -9.88 2.18
N ILE A 20 6.87 -10.12 3.32
CA ILE A 20 6.59 -9.05 4.28
C ILE A 20 7.95 -8.54 4.79
N PRO A 21 8.21 -7.21 4.77
CA PRO A 21 9.48 -6.67 5.22
C PRO A 21 9.83 -7.06 6.65
N SER A 22 11.08 -7.47 6.88
CA SER A 22 11.57 -7.97 8.17
C SER A 22 11.63 -6.88 9.24
N ASN A 23 11.94 -5.64 8.83
CA ASN A 23 11.96 -4.46 9.69
C ASN A 23 11.10 -3.34 9.12
N GLN A 24 9.88 -3.25 9.61
CA GLN A 24 8.90 -2.25 9.16
C GLN A 24 9.13 -0.85 9.75
N ASP A 25 10.08 -0.67 10.65
CA ASP A 25 10.43 0.63 11.22
C ASP A 25 11.46 1.40 10.40
N ASP A 26 12.08 0.75 9.42
CA ASP A 26 13.13 1.30 8.58
C ASP A 26 12.76 1.22 7.10
N ILE A 27 12.35 2.36 6.52
CA ILE A 27 11.93 2.41 5.11
C ILE A 27 13.09 2.06 4.15
N CYS A 28 14.33 2.36 4.51
CA CYS A 28 15.47 2.00 3.66
C CYS A 28 15.61 0.49 3.55
N LYS A 29 15.50 -0.23 4.68
CA LYS A 29 15.52 -1.70 4.68
C LYS A 29 14.33 -2.29 3.94
N ILE A 30 13.13 -1.73 4.13
CA ILE A 30 11.94 -2.15 3.37
C ILE A 30 12.21 -2.05 1.87
N LEU A 31 12.79 -0.94 1.41
CA LEU A 31 13.07 -0.69 0.00
C LEU A 31 14.26 -1.48 -0.53
N ASP A 32 15.20 -1.89 0.32
CA ASP A 32 16.31 -2.77 -0.05
C ASP A 32 15.85 -4.23 -0.20
N GLU A 33 14.94 -4.69 0.67
CA GLU A 33 14.27 -5.99 0.53
C GLU A 33 13.33 -6.04 -0.68
N ASN A 34 12.77 -4.89 -1.09
CA ASN A 34 11.81 -4.75 -2.19
C ASN A 34 12.21 -3.63 -3.16
N PRO A 35 13.32 -3.76 -3.93
CA PRO A 35 13.88 -2.65 -4.72
C PRO A 35 12.92 -2.04 -5.75
N ARG A 36 12.02 -2.86 -6.29
CA ARG A 36 10.99 -2.40 -7.26
C ARG A 36 9.99 -1.42 -6.66
N TRP A 37 9.79 -1.43 -5.34
CA TRP A 37 8.87 -0.52 -4.68
C TRP A 37 9.29 0.94 -4.79
N ARG A 38 10.59 1.23 -4.97
CA ARG A 38 11.11 2.59 -5.20
C ARG A 38 10.44 3.25 -6.41
N SER A 39 10.43 2.56 -7.55
CA SER A 39 9.81 3.08 -8.77
C SER A 39 8.29 3.19 -8.66
N MET A 40 7.64 2.25 -7.99
CA MET A 40 6.19 2.27 -7.78
C MET A 40 5.76 3.45 -6.90
N LEU A 41 6.50 3.71 -5.82
CA LEU A 41 6.31 4.87 -4.94
C LEU A 41 6.56 6.18 -5.67
N TYR A 42 7.65 6.26 -6.45
CA TYR A 42 7.95 7.44 -7.27
C TYR A 42 6.79 7.75 -8.21
N ASN A 43 6.35 6.76 -8.99
CA ASN A 43 5.29 6.92 -9.98
C ASN A 43 3.96 7.37 -9.34
N SER A 44 3.58 6.76 -8.20
CA SER A 44 2.37 7.15 -7.48
C SER A 44 2.48 8.56 -6.90
N SER A 45 3.63 8.91 -6.32
CA SER A 45 3.89 10.24 -5.77
C SER A 45 3.81 11.33 -6.85
N GLU A 46 4.48 11.15 -7.98
CA GLU A 46 4.43 12.08 -9.11
C GLU A 46 3.01 12.23 -9.68
N LYS A 47 2.29 11.13 -9.79
CA LYS A 47 0.95 11.11 -10.38
C LYS A 47 -0.10 11.77 -9.50
N TRP A 48 -0.03 11.56 -8.17
CA TRP A 48 -1.09 11.92 -7.24
C TRP A 48 -0.71 13.02 -6.24
N GLY A 49 0.56 13.40 -6.17
CA GLY A 49 1.05 14.47 -5.30
C GLY A 49 1.23 14.09 -3.83
N SER A 50 1.07 12.82 -3.47
CA SER A 50 1.26 12.36 -2.08
C SER A 50 2.71 11.94 -1.84
N GLU A 51 3.29 12.31 -0.69
CA GLU A 51 4.66 11.93 -0.36
C GLU A 51 4.82 10.40 -0.22
N PRO A 52 5.92 9.81 -0.71
CA PRO A 52 6.20 8.37 -0.57
C PRO A 52 6.14 7.88 0.88
N SER A 53 6.63 8.68 1.82
CA SER A 53 6.58 8.39 3.26
C SER A 53 5.16 8.25 3.79
N THR A 54 4.21 9.07 3.31
CA THR A 54 2.80 9.01 3.68
C THR A 54 2.13 7.76 3.10
N LEU A 55 2.40 7.46 1.83
CA LEU A 55 1.88 6.25 1.17
C LEU A 55 2.32 4.99 1.92
N MET A 56 3.61 4.90 2.29
CA MET A 56 4.17 3.78 3.04
C MET A 56 3.60 3.67 4.45
N ALA A 57 3.43 4.79 5.16
CA ALA A 57 2.89 4.78 6.53
C ALA A 57 1.43 4.28 6.55
N ILE A 58 0.62 4.66 5.56
CA ILE A 58 -0.75 4.17 5.43
C ILE A 58 -0.75 2.67 5.12
N ILE A 59 0.00 2.20 4.12
CA ILE A 59 0.07 0.77 3.78
C ILE A 59 0.56 -0.05 4.97
N ARG A 60 1.56 0.43 5.71
CA ARG A 60 2.01 -0.21 6.95
C ARG A 60 0.87 -0.38 7.94
N GLN A 61 0.12 0.68 8.20
CA GLN A 61 -0.96 0.65 9.17
C GLN A 61 -2.10 -0.28 8.74
N GLU A 62 -2.42 -0.31 7.44
CA GLU A 62 -3.53 -1.11 6.91
C GLU A 62 -3.24 -2.61 6.89
N SER A 63 -2.03 -3.01 6.53
CA SER A 63 -1.72 -4.43 6.27
C SER A 63 -0.41 -4.92 6.86
N SER A 64 0.41 -4.07 7.47
CA SER A 64 1.80 -4.41 7.80
C SER A 64 2.57 -4.96 6.57
N PHE A 65 2.28 -4.41 5.39
CA PHE A 65 2.84 -4.87 4.11
C PHE A 65 2.48 -6.31 3.72
N ASP A 66 1.42 -6.90 4.29
CA ASP A 66 0.93 -8.21 3.88
C ASP A 66 0.01 -8.11 2.64
N PRO A 67 0.38 -8.69 1.48
CA PRO A 67 -0.46 -8.72 0.28
C PRO A 67 -1.78 -9.49 0.47
N ASN A 68 -1.85 -10.35 1.47
CA ASN A 68 -2.99 -11.22 1.74
C ASN A 68 -3.81 -10.76 2.96
N ALA A 69 -3.46 -9.63 3.56
CA ALA A 69 -4.17 -9.11 4.72
C ALA A 69 -5.67 -8.98 4.44
N ALA A 70 -6.47 -9.45 5.37
CA ALA A 70 -7.93 -9.37 5.31
C ALA A 70 -8.49 -9.49 6.73
N PRO A 71 -9.64 -8.89 7.05
CA PRO A 71 -10.30 -9.06 8.32
C PRO A 71 -10.57 -10.53 8.63
N ASP A 72 -10.49 -10.90 9.89
CA ASP A 72 -10.85 -12.25 10.32
C ASP A 72 -12.30 -12.58 9.98
N ARG A 73 -12.56 -13.85 9.71
CA ARG A 73 -13.93 -14.31 9.51
C ARG A 73 -14.67 -14.38 10.83
N GLU A 74 -15.89 -13.87 10.84
CA GLU A 74 -16.83 -14.17 11.92
C GLU A 74 -17.01 -15.68 12.03
N LYS A 75 -17.22 -16.19 13.23
CA LYS A 75 -17.43 -17.62 13.46
C LYS A 75 -18.84 -17.87 13.95
N ILE A 76 -19.56 -18.80 13.29
CA ILE A 76 -20.81 -19.32 13.80
C ILE A 76 -20.48 -20.35 14.90
N LEU A 77 -21.16 -20.26 16.03
CA LEU A 77 -20.93 -21.10 17.22
C LEU A 77 -19.47 -21.11 17.70
N GLY A 78 -18.72 -20.03 17.41
CA GLY A 78 -17.31 -19.90 17.80
C GLY A 78 -16.32 -20.78 17.03
N ILE A 79 -16.78 -21.66 16.12
CA ILE A 79 -15.95 -22.69 15.50
C ILE A 79 -15.97 -22.60 13.95
N ILE A 80 -17.15 -22.42 13.36
CA ILE A 80 -17.34 -22.50 11.90
C ILE A 80 -17.06 -21.12 11.27
N PRO A 81 -16.01 -20.96 10.42
CA PRO A 81 -15.76 -19.71 9.72
C PRO A 81 -16.96 -19.31 8.85
N TRP A 82 -17.47 -18.10 9.05
CA TRP A 82 -18.59 -17.53 8.31
C TRP A 82 -18.10 -16.42 7.36
N LYS A 83 -18.84 -15.36 7.26
CA LYS A 83 -18.49 -14.21 6.41
C LYS A 83 -17.44 -13.31 7.08
N ARG A 84 -16.78 -12.48 6.28
CA ARG A 84 -15.95 -11.39 6.80
C ARG A 84 -16.81 -10.17 7.12
N PRO A 85 -16.49 -9.40 8.17
CA PRO A 85 -17.23 -8.18 8.53
C PRO A 85 -17.06 -7.06 7.48
N SER A 86 -15.99 -7.13 6.68
CA SER A 86 -15.66 -6.17 5.62
C SER A 86 -15.07 -6.87 4.41
N SER A 87 -15.21 -6.26 3.24
CA SER A 87 -14.53 -6.68 1.99
C SER A 87 -13.12 -6.11 1.85
N ALA A 88 -12.59 -5.42 2.87
CA ALA A 88 -11.23 -4.90 2.91
C ALA A 88 -10.20 -6.02 2.74
N ARG A 89 -9.16 -5.79 1.91
CA ARG A 89 -8.09 -6.78 1.71
C ARG A 89 -6.85 -6.20 1.04
N GLY A 90 -5.75 -6.97 1.15
CA GLY A 90 -4.46 -6.67 0.54
C GLY A 90 -3.76 -5.50 1.19
N TYR A 91 -2.75 -4.98 0.52
CA TYR A 91 -1.89 -3.92 1.06
C TYR A 91 -2.63 -2.67 1.54
N SER A 92 -3.63 -2.22 0.81
CA SER A 92 -4.34 -0.97 1.06
C SER A 92 -5.63 -1.13 1.87
N GLN A 93 -6.04 -2.36 2.21
CA GLN A 93 -7.31 -2.67 2.87
C GLN A 93 -8.53 -1.96 2.23
N ALA A 94 -8.45 -1.70 0.93
CA ALA A 94 -9.55 -1.10 0.18
C ALA A 94 -10.77 -2.03 0.16
N VAL A 95 -11.95 -1.49 0.44
CA VAL A 95 -13.23 -2.20 0.28
C VAL A 95 -13.65 -2.26 -1.18
N ASP A 96 -14.51 -3.24 -1.53
CA ASP A 96 -14.89 -3.50 -2.93
C ASP A 96 -15.43 -2.24 -3.64
N ALA A 97 -16.35 -1.52 -3.02
CA ALA A 97 -16.96 -0.34 -3.64
C ALA A 97 -15.93 0.75 -3.99
N THR A 98 -14.99 1.04 -3.08
CA THR A 98 -13.97 2.07 -3.30
C THR A 98 -12.92 1.59 -4.31
N TRP A 99 -12.59 0.29 -4.30
CA TRP A 99 -11.67 -0.29 -5.27
C TRP A 99 -12.24 -0.30 -6.69
N ASP A 100 -13.53 -0.59 -6.85
CA ASP A 100 -14.21 -0.55 -8.15
C ASP A 100 -14.31 0.89 -8.68
N GLN A 101 -14.57 1.86 -7.79
CA GLN A 101 -14.52 3.27 -8.15
C GLN A 101 -13.13 3.68 -8.65
N TYR A 102 -12.06 3.28 -7.95
CA TYR A 102 -10.69 3.52 -8.38
C TYR A 102 -10.42 2.96 -9.77
N LYS A 103 -10.75 1.69 -10.01
CA LYS A 103 -10.58 1.06 -11.33
C LYS A 103 -11.31 1.81 -12.43
N LYS A 104 -12.55 2.21 -12.15
CA LYS A 104 -13.38 2.96 -13.11
C LYS A 104 -12.80 4.34 -13.43
N GLU A 105 -12.38 5.08 -12.41
CA GLU A 105 -11.86 6.45 -12.58
C GLU A 105 -10.46 6.49 -13.23
N THR A 106 -9.64 5.46 -13.00
CA THR A 106 -8.26 5.41 -13.52
C THR A 106 -8.12 4.59 -14.79
N GLY A 107 -9.13 3.80 -15.17
CA GLY A 107 -9.06 2.84 -16.27
C GLY A 107 -8.20 1.60 -15.94
N ASN A 108 -7.70 1.47 -14.71
CA ASN A 108 -6.82 0.37 -14.32
C ASN A 108 -7.62 -0.89 -13.91
N TYR A 109 -8.30 -1.50 -14.87
CA TYR A 109 -9.14 -2.68 -14.63
C TYR A 109 -8.36 -3.94 -14.23
N ARG A 110 -7.04 -3.98 -14.49
CA ARG A 110 -6.15 -5.10 -14.11
C ARG A 110 -5.57 -4.95 -12.70
N ALA A 111 -5.86 -3.85 -12.00
CA ALA A 111 -5.36 -3.62 -10.66
C ALA A 111 -5.75 -4.75 -9.68
N SER A 112 -4.81 -5.17 -8.84
CA SER A 112 -4.98 -6.16 -7.79
C SER A 112 -4.62 -5.58 -6.43
N ARG A 113 -5.45 -5.83 -5.41
CA ARG A 113 -5.18 -5.38 -4.03
C ARG A 113 -4.00 -6.10 -3.38
N SER A 114 -3.59 -7.26 -3.89
CA SER A 114 -2.37 -7.96 -3.50
C SER A 114 -1.13 -7.52 -4.27
N SER A 115 -1.26 -6.60 -5.24
CA SER A 115 -0.13 -5.95 -5.90
C SER A 115 0.24 -4.67 -5.15
N PHE A 116 1.51 -4.53 -4.75
CA PHE A 116 2.00 -3.31 -4.10
C PHE A 116 1.84 -2.09 -5.02
N GLU A 117 2.19 -2.23 -6.32
CA GLU A 117 2.03 -1.17 -7.31
C GLU A 117 0.60 -0.64 -7.39
N SER A 118 -0.37 -1.57 -7.54
CA SER A 118 -1.78 -1.20 -7.61
C SER A 118 -2.28 -0.57 -6.30
N SER A 119 -1.80 -1.06 -5.17
CA SER A 119 -2.24 -0.57 -3.85
C SER A 119 -1.65 0.80 -3.52
N VAL A 120 -0.39 1.06 -3.85
CA VAL A 120 0.21 2.39 -3.63
C VAL A 120 -0.39 3.43 -4.59
N ASP A 121 -0.69 3.06 -5.84
CA ASP A 121 -1.41 3.94 -6.78
C ASP A 121 -2.84 4.24 -6.28
N PHE A 122 -3.54 3.23 -5.74
CA PHE A 122 -4.85 3.41 -5.11
C PHE A 122 -4.80 4.37 -3.92
N VAL A 123 -3.84 4.19 -3.00
CA VAL A 123 -3.70 5.11 -1.85
C VAL A 123 -3.46 6.53 -2.34
N GLY A 124 -2.54 6.73 -3.28
CA GLY A 124 -2.28 8.04 -3.89
C GLY A 124 -3.52 8.66 -4.54
N TRP A 125 -4.25 7.88 -5.35
CA TRP A 125 -5.52 8.30 -5.95
C TRP A 125 -6.55 8.71 -4.90
N TYR A 126 -6.68 7.94 -3.82
CA TYR A 126 -7.61 8.26 -2.75
C TYR A 126 -7.23 9.58 -2.07
N LEU A 127 -5.96 9.73 -1.66
CA LEU A 127 -5.47 10.93 -0.99
C LEU A 127 -5.53 12.18 -1.87
N SER A 128 -5.41 12.05 -3.19
CA SER A 128 -5.51 13.20 -4.13
C SER A 128 -6.86 13.91 -4.07
N LYS A 129 -7.89 13.27 -3.51
CA LYS A 129 -9.23 13.85 -3.32
C LYS A 129 -9.33 14.69 -2.02
N ALA A 130 -8.37 14.57 -1.10
CA ALA A 130 -8.38 15.23 0.20
C ALA A 130 -8.56 16.76 0.15
N PRO A 131 -7.93 17.51 -0.78
CA PRO A 131 -8.11 18.96 -0.87
C PRO A 131 -9.56 19.39 -1.09
N ARG A 132 -10.38 18.59 -1.76
CA ARG A 132 -11.83 18.85 -1.95
C ARG A 132 -12.61 18.80 -0.64
N SER A 133 -12.04 18.17 0.38
CA SER A 133 -12.61 18.06 1.73
C SER A 133 -11.91 18.97 2.74
N GLY A 134 -11.08 19.93 2.27
CA GLY A 134 -10.36 20.87 3.12
C GLY A 134 -9.16 20.27 3.85
N ILE A 135 -8.65 19.11 3.43
CA ILE A 135 -7.49 18.44 4.03
C ILE A 135 -6.28 18.64 3.13
N ARG A 136 -5.18 19.21 3.66
CA ARG A 136 -3.94 19.35 2.90
C ARG A 136 -3.17 18.02 2.89
N LEU A 137 -2.41 17.75 1.81
CA LEU A 137 -1.65 16.51 1.67
C LEU A 137 -0.51 16.31 2.69
N ASN A 138 -0.17 17.33 3.47
CA ASN A 138 0.78 17.25 4.58
C ASN A 138 0.12 17.04 5.96
N GLU A 139 -1.21 17.02 6.04
CA GLU A 139 -1.97 16.76 7.28
C GLU A 139 -2.24 15.25 7.43
N VAL A 140 -1.15 14.47 7.61
CA VAL A 140 -1.16 13.00 7.53
C VAL A 140 -2.15 12.35 8.51
N ASP A 141 -2.30 12.89 9.71
CA ASP A 141 -3.30 12.46 10.69
C ASP A 141 -4.72 12.59 10.15
N LYS A 142 -5.07 13.74 9.58
CA LYS A 142 -6.38 13.95 8.97
C LYS A 142 -6.59 13.12 7.71
N LEU A 143 -5.53 12.96 6.90
CA LEU A 143 -5.58 12.07 5.73
C LEU A 143 -5.93 10.64 6.13
N TYR A 144 -5.31 10.13 7.21
CA TYR A 144 -5.59 8.79 7.68
C TYR A 144 -7.02 8.65 8.23
N VAL A 145 -7.48 9.63 9.03
CA VAL A 145 -8.89 9.65 9.49
C VAL A 145 -9.86 9.62 8.30
N ALA A 146 -9.62 10.43 7.27
CA ALA A 146 -10.46 10.44 6.08
C ALA A 146 -10.33 9.14 5.25
N TYR A 147 -9.17 8.49 5.26
CA TYR A 147 -8.96 7.19 4.63
C TYR A 147 -9.82 6.11 5.29
N HIS A 148 -9.87 6.10 6.62
CA HIS A 148 -10.63 5.14 7.41
C HIS A 148 -12.15 5.40 7.38
N GLU A 149 -12.58 6.64 7.60
CA GLU A 149 -14.01 7.02 7.73
C GLU A 149 -14.70 7.31 6.38
N GLY A 150 -13.89 7.45 5.31
CA GLY A 150 -14.33 8.07 4.08
C GLY A 150 -14.44 9.60 4.22
N TYR A 151 -14.33 10.34 3.12
CA TYR A 151 -14.42 11.80 3.14
C TYR A 151 -15.76 12.31 3.68
N GLY A 152 -16.87 11.62 3.37
CA GLY A 152 -18.17 11.95 3.93
C GLY A 152 -18.26 11.78 5.45
N GLY A 153 -17.66 10.71 5.98
CA GLY A 153 -17.54 10.48 7.42
C GLY A 153 -16.68 11.56 8.08
N PHE A 154 -15.53 11.88 7.49
CA PHE A 154 -14.66 12.95 7.97
C PHE A 154 -15.41 14.30 8.06
N GLN A 155 -16.10 14.70 7.00
CA GLN A 155 -16.85 15.96 6.96
C GLN A 155 -17.98 16.02 8.02
N ARG A 156 -18.66 14.91 8.28
CA ARG A 156 -19.68 14.82 9.34
C ARG A 156 -19.09 14.73 10.74
N GLY A 157 -17.77 14.52 10.86
CA GLY A 157 -17.10 14.36 12.15
C GLY A 157 -17.35 13.02 12.84
N SER A 158 -17.64 11.94 12.08
CA SER A 158 -17.94 10.60 12.63
C SER A 158 -16.77 9.96 13.42
N TYR A 159 -15.60 10.56 13.35
CA TYR A 159 -14.40 10.14 14.06
C TYR A 159 -14.24 10.78 15.45
N LYS A 160 -15.01 11.82 15.78
CA LYS A 160 -14.77 12.65 16.99
C LYS A 160 -14.88 11.87 18.30
N ASP A 161 -15.75 10.85 18.32
CA ASP A 161 -15.95 9.99 19.49
C ASP A 161 -15.16 8.67 19.37
N LYS A 162 -14.16 8.61 18.49
CA LYS A 162 -13.32 7.43 18.25
C LYS A 162 -11.88 7.73 18.63
N ASP A 163 -11.61 7.86 19.93
CA ASP A 163 -10.26 8.14 20.44
C ASP A 163 -9.22 7.18 19.90
N TRP A 164 -9.58 5.90 19.79
CA TRP A 164 -8.69 4.89 19.21
C TRP A 164 -8.27 5.23 17.78
N LEU A 165 -9.17 5.77 16.94
CA LEU A 165 -8.84 6.14 15.56
C LEU A 165 -7.92 7.36 15.52
N LEU A 166 -8.14 8.32 16.43
CA LEU A 166 -7.28 9.49 16.55
C LEU A 166 -5.87 9.10 16.99
N GLU A 167 -5.71 8.14 17.91
CA GLU A 167 -4.40 7.61 18.30
C GLU A 167 -3.72 6.86 17.15
N VAL A 168 -4.46 6.05 16.39
CA VAL A 168 -3.92 5.39 15.18
C VAL A 168 -3.48 6.42 14.15
N ALA A 169 -4.27 7.48 13.92
CA ALA A 169 -3.91 8.55 12.99
C ALA A 169 -2.62 9.28 13.40
N LYS A 170 -2.42 9.54 14.71
CA LYS A 170 -1.17 10.09 15.23
C LYS A 170 0.02 9.15 14.98
N LYS A 171 -0.17 7.84 15.17
CA LYS A 171 0.86 6.84 14.88
C LYS A 171 1.24 6.84 13.40
N VAL A 172 0.27 6.87 12.50
CA VAL A 172 0.52 6.96 11.04
C VAL A 172 1.30 8.22 10.68
N LYS A 173 0.95 9.36 11.27
CA LYS A 173 1.71 10.61 11.11
C LYS A 173 3.14 10.48 11.62
N PHE A 174 3.35 9.88 12.78
CA PHE A 174 4.69 9.63 13.32
C PHE A 174 5.51 8.73 12.40
N ASP A 175 4.93 7.64 11.90
CA ASP A 175 5.57 6.72 10.95
C ASP A 175 5.93 7.43 9.64
N SER A 176 5.03 8.27 9.11
CA SER A 176 5.31 9.08 7.92
C SER A 176 6.49 10.04 8.14
N ILE A 177 6.54 10.74 9.28
CA ILE A 177 7.65 11.64 9.61
C ILE A 177 8.97 10.88 9.75
N ARG A 178 8.95 9.71 10.40
CA ARG A 178 10.12 8.84 10.54
C ARG A 178 10.62 8.38 9.17
N TYR A 179 9.75 7.85 8.33
CA TYR A 179 10.08 7.43 6.97
C TYR A 179 10.62 8.57 6.10
N LYS A 180 10.03 9.75 6.21
CA LYS A 180 10.52 10.95 5.50
C LYS A 180 11.96 11.29 5.88
N ARG A 181 12.30 11.21 7.16
CA ARG A 181 13.68 11.45 7.64
C ARG A 181 14.65 10.40 7.13
N GLN A 182 14.24 9.13 7.16
CA GLN A 182 15.07 8.01 6.70
C GLN A 182 15.34 8.08 5.19
N LEU A 183 14.38 8.54 4.39
CA LEU A 183 14.54 8.73 2.95
C LEU A 183 15.63 9.74 2.57
N ASN A 184 16.11 10.59 3.49
CA ASN A 184 17.30 11.40 3.26
C ASN A 184 18.57 10.54 3.04
N ASN A 185 18.62 9.33 3.60
CA ASN A 185 19.75 8.40 3.47
C ASN A 185 19.57 7.40 2.31
N CYS A 186 18.35 7.21 1.83
CA CYS A 186 18.02 6.28 0.75
C CYS A 186 16.95 6.88 -0.18
N PRO A 187 17.27 7.97 -0.90
CA PRO A 187 16.30 8.73 -1.67
C PRO A 187 15.60 7.87 -2.73
N ILE A 188 14.35 8.20 -2.99
CA ILE A 188 13.58 7.62 -4.08
C ILE A 188 13.79 8.51 -5.30
N GLU A 189 14.56 8.00 -6.24
CA GLU A 189 14.91 8.70 -7.47
C GLU A 189 13.96 8.34 -8.61
N LYS A 190 13.90 9.23 -9.61
CA LYS A 190 13.21 8.96 -10.86
C LYS A 190 13.77 7.69 -11.51
N PRO A 191 12.92 6.71 -11.88
CA PRO A 191 13.39 5.52 -12.57
C PRO A 191 14.15 5.88 -13.85
N LYS A 192 15.37 5.35 -13.98
CA LYS A 192 16.13 5.51 -15.22
C LYS A 192 15.39 4.78 -16.35
N LYS A 193 15.17 5.48 -17.46
CA LYS A 193 14.61 4.84 -18.65
C LYS A 193 15.69 3.93 -19.25
N TRP A 194 15.35 2.69 -19.57
CA TRP A 194 16.30 1.68 -20.04
C TRP A 194 17.08 2.08 -21.32
N TRP A 195 16.53 3.01 -22.12
CA TRP A 195 17.20 3.55 -23.32
C TRP A 195 18.21 4.67 -23.03
N ASN A 196 18.30 5.17 -21.79
CA ASN A 196 19.32 6.15 -21.37
C ASN A 196 20.58 5.47 -20.78
N ILE A 197 20.75 4.15 -20.96
CA ILE A 197 21.91 3.40 -20.47
C ILE A 197 23.15 3.63 -21.39
N PHE A 198 22.96 4.27 -22.53
CA PHE A 198 23.99 4.49 -23.57
C PHE A 198 24.43 5.96 -23.71
N ASP A 199 24.02 6.86 -22.78
CA ASP A 199 24.51 8.24 -22.72
C ASP A 199 25.57 8.41 -21.63
#